data_cdb5d37e08c7ec5501c89eae2f0d5f56
#
_entry.id   cdb5d37e08c7ec5501c89eae2f0d5f56
#
_cell.length_a   1.000
_cell.length_b   1.000
_cell.length_c   1.000
_cell.angle_alpha   90.00
_cell.angle_beta   90.00
_cell.angle_gamma   90.00
#
_symmetry.space_group_name_H-M   'P 1'
#
loop_
_entity.id
_entity.type
_entity.pdbx_description
1 polymer ?
#
loop_
_entity_poly.entity_id
_entity_poly.type
_entity_poly.pdbx_seq_one_letter_code
_entity_poly.pdbx_strand_id
1 'polypeptide(L)'
;DTNKIVPDGPTISTNFGEKAQNRTYQDLLKNKFDEHNFEQLSTSTIYKVSIDGSVKKWMDDGMYRTISFSPNGEYVMISQIKKPFSYLVTYSRFPTETNIYTKDGDFVSNLLNVPLIEELPKGFMSVRTGKRSFNWRPDKGASLTYVIALDSGDPSNKVDFRDEVYELNYPFSGQGKSILKTINRFSGIDWGTKNMAIAYDTWWNTRNRKSYAVSYTHLTLPTKALV
;
A
#
# COMPACT_ATOMS: atom_id res chain seq x y z
N ASP A 1 -22.61 23.77 -18.36
CA ASP A 1 -23.16 24.40 -17.14
C ASP A 1 -22.78 23.56 -15.95
N THR A 2 -21.69 23.95 -15.32
CA THR A 2 -21.28 23.38 -14.05
C THR A 2 -22.25 23.90 -13.00
N ASN A 3 -23.20 23.10 -12.57
CA ASN A 3 -23.98 23.35 -11.37
C ASN A 3 -22.98 23.47 -10.20
N LYS A 4 -22.63 24.71 -9.85
CA LYS A 4 -21.91 25.00 -8.61
C LYS A 4 -22.81 24.60 -7.47
N ILE A 5 -22.52 23.44 -6.87
CA ILE A 5 -23.17 23.04 -5.63
C ILE A 5 -22.65 23.99 -4.55
N VAL A 6 -23.48 24.94 -4.15
CA VAL A 6 -23.17 25.82 -3.01
C VAL A 6 -23.23 24.94 -1.76
N PRO A 7 -22.18 24.90 -0.92
CA PRO A 7 -22.22 24.12 0.32
C PRO A 7 -23.32 24.62 1.26
N ASP A 8 -24.09 23.71 1.84
CA ASP A 8 -25.16 24.01 2.82
C ASP A 8 -24.60 24.42 4.20
N GLY A 9 -23.61 25.30 4.24
CA GLY A 9 -23.02 25.81 5.46
C GLY A 9 -21.64 25.22 5.80
N PRO A 10 -21.07 25.56 6.95
CA PRO A 10 -19.76 25.08 7.36
C PRO A 10 -19.80 23.57 7.66
N THR A 11 -18.79 22.83 7.20
CA THR A 11 -18.60 21.44 7.60
C THR A 11 -18.20 21.40 9.08
N ILE A 12 -19.09 20.88 9.94
CA ILE A 12 -18.82 20.74 11.36
C ILE A 12 -18.40 19.29 11.61
N SER A 13 -17.16 19.09 12.08
CA SER A 13 -16.67 17.82 12.59
C SER A 13 -16.73 17.84 14.12
N THR A 14 -17.53 16.94 14.71
CA THR A 14 -17.60 16.76 16.16
C THR A 14 -17.15 15.35 16.50
N ASN A 15 -16.29 15.20 17.49
CA ASN A 15 -15.79 13.89 17.93
C ASN A 15 -16.53 13.35 19.17
N PHE A 16 -17.65 13.96 19.58
CA PHE A 16 -18.50 13.55 20.71
C PHE A 16 -17.74 13.14 21.99
N GLY A 17 -16.59 13.77 22.26
CA GLY A 17 -15.75 13.47 23.42
C GLY A 17 -14.76 12.32 23.24
N GLU A 18 -14.72 11.65 22.10
CA GLU A 18 -13.67 10.69 21.80
C GLU A 18 -12.34 11.42 21.56
N LYS A 19 -11.24 10.83 22.06
CA LYS A 19 -9.91 11.40 21.82
C LYS A 19 -9.53 11.20 20.36
N ALA A 20 -9.71 12.25 19.55
CA ALA A 20 -9.23 12.27 18.18
C ALA A 20 -7.71 12.07 18.10
N GLN A 21 -7.23 11.49 17.00
CA GLN A 21 -5.80 11.44 16.72
C GLN A 21 -5.28 12.87 16.61
N ASN A 22 -4.21 13.22 17.33
CA ASN A 22 -3.55 14.54 17.28
C ASN A 22 -2.79 14.77 15.96
N ARG A 23 -3.39 14.42 14.82
CA ARG A 23 -2.82 14.71 13.51
C ARG A 23 -3.70 15.74 12.82
N THR A 24 -3.18 16.95 12.70
CA THR A 24 -3.73 17.96 11.80
C THR A 24 -3.21 17.67 10.40
N TYR A 25 -4.11 17.56 9.45
CA TYR A 25 -3.80 17.47 8.04
C TYR A 25 -4.10 18.82 7.39
N GLN A 26 -3.23 19.25 6.49
CA GLN A 26 -3.49 20.39 5.61
C GLN A 26 -4.21 19.88 4.34
N ASP A 27 -4.93 20.77 3.69
CA ASP A 27 -5.51 20.55 2.35
C ASP A 27 -6.45 19.32 2.24
N LEU A 28 -7.27 19.12 3.27
CA LEU A 28 -8.35 18.14 3.22
C LEU A 28 -9.50 18.60 2.32
N LEU A 29 -10.26 17.65 1.79
CA LEU A 29 -11.57 17.93 1.19
C LEU A 29 -12.47 18.56 2.25
N LYS A 30 -13.29 19.54 1.87
CA LYS A 30 -14.11 20.29 2.81
C LYS A 30 -15.61 20.13 2.57
N ASN A 31 -15.99 19.75 1.37
CA ASN A 31 -17.38 19.66 0.94
C ASN A 31 -17.52 18.80 -0.33
N LYS A 32 -18.75 18.59 -0.77
CA LYS A 32 -19.06 17.79 -1.97
C LYS A 32 -18.51 18.37 -3.28
N PHE A 33 -18.29 19.68 -3.34
CA PHE A 33 -17.66 20.30 -4.50
C PHE A 33 -16.18 19.92 -4.60
N ASP A 34 -15.48 19.90 -3.47
CA ASP A 34 -14.10 19.43 -3.41
C ASP A 34 -14.00 17.92 -3.74
N GLU A 35 -14.98 17.11 -3.29
CA GLU A 35 -15.04 15.69 -3.70
C GLU A 35 -15.18 15.55 -5.21
N HIS A 36 -16.11 16.30 -5.81
CA HIS A 36 -16.32 16.28 -7.25
C HIS A 36 -15.06 16.70 -8.01
N ASN A 37 -14.42 17.81 -7.59
CA ASN A 37 -13.17 18.26 -8.20
C ASN A 37 -12.05 17.24 -8.04
N PHE A 38 -11.91 16.66 -6.87
CA PHE A 38 -10.91 15.61 -6.62
C PHE A 38 -11.12 14.42 -7.56
N GLU A 39 -12.35 13.93 -7.70
CA GLU A 39 -12.68 12.85 -8.61
C GLU A 39 -12.36 13.21 -10.06
N GLN A 40 -12.81 14.38 -10.53
CA GLN A 40 -12.59 14.80 -11.92
C GLN A 40 -11.11 15.00 -12.25
N LEU A 41 -10.34 15.63 -11.35
CA LEU A 41 -8.92 15.92 -11.57
C LEU A 41 -8.00 14.72 -11.38
N SER A 42 -8.42 13.72 -10.60
CA SER A 42 -7.63 12.50 -10.37
C SER A 42 -8.02 11.34 -11.30
N THR A 43 -9.12 11.46 -12.04
CA THR A 43 -9.53 10.46 -13.03
C THR A 43 -8.67 10.58 -14.28
N SER A 44 -8.17 9.46 -14.74
CA SER A 44 -7.38 9.33 -15.96
C SER A 44 -7.65 8.03 -16.69
N THR A 45 -7.32 8.00 -17.97
CA THR A 45 -7.41 6.80 -18.83
C THR A 45 -6.01 6.30 -19.12
N ILE A 46 -5.77 4.99 -19.09
CA ILE A 46 -4.46 4.43 -19.44
C ILE A 46 -4.46 3.97 -20.89
N TYR A 47 -3.44 4.41 -21.63
CA TYR A 47 -3.20 4.01 -23.02
C TYR A 47 -1.88 3.27 -23.15
N LYS A 48 -1.83 2.28 -24.04
CA LYS A 48 -0.62 1.63 -24.50
C LYS A 48 -0.18 2.31 -25.79
N VAL A 49 1.05 2.80 -25.80
CA VAL A 49 1.65 3.45 -26.95
C VAL A 49 2.78 2.55 -27.46
N SER A 50 2.72 2.16 -28.74
CA SER A 50 3.75 1.36 -29.39
C SER A 50 4.86 2.26 -29.95
N ILE A 51 6.03 1.71 -30.22
CA ILE A 51 7.18 2.46 -30.75
C ILE A 51 6.89 3.10 -32.11
N ASP A 52 6.01 2.49 -32.91
CA ASP A 52 5.53 3.01 -34.19
C ASP A 52 4.54 4.19 -34.06
N GLY A 53 4.24 4.60 -32.80
CA GLY A 53 3.32 5.68 -32.49
C GLY A 53 1.85 5.27 -32.44
N SER A 54 1.51 4.00 -32.65
CA SER A 54 0.13 3.53 -32.50
C SER A 54 -0.31 3.60 -31.05
N VAL A 55 -1.56 4.08 -30.81
CA VAL A 55 -2.13 4.29 -29.48
C VAL A 55 -3.37 3.43 -29.30
N LYS A 56 -3.42 2.63 -28.26
CA LYS A 56 -4.57 1.79 -27.92
C LYS A 56 -4.97 2.04 -26.47
N LYS A 57 -6.28 2.28 -26.23
CA LYS A 57 -6.80 2.31 -24.86
C LYS A 57 -6.53 0.95 -24.21
N TRP A 58 -5.91 0.99 -23.01
CA TRP A 58 -5.53 -0.22 -22.28
C TRP A 58 -6.41 -0.45 -21.05
N MET A 59 -6.77 0.61 -20.31
CA MET A 59 -7.69 0.60 -19.18
C MET A 59 -8.70 1.72 -19.28
N ASP A 60 -9.88 1.51 -18.70
CA ASP A 60 -10.94 2.50 -18.60
C ASP A 60 -10.59 3.63 -17.62
N ASP A 61 -11.46 4.65 -17.57
CA ASP A 61 -11.29 5.78 -16.69
C ASP A 61 -11.30 5.35 -15.21
N GLY A 62 -10.36 5.87 -14.43
CA GLY A 62 -10.24 5.54 -13.03
C GLY A 62 -9.28 6.49 -12.29
N MET A 63 -9.40 6.53 -10.97
CA MET A 63 -8.48 7.29 -10.12
C MET A 63 -7.24 6.44 -9.83
N TYR A 64 -6.33 6.36 -10.77
CA TYR A 64 -5.13 5.54 -10.69
C TYR A 64 -4.11 6.15 -9.72
N ARG A 65 -3.73 5.39 -8.71
CA ARG A 65 -2.75 5.78 -7.70
C ARG A 65 -1.35 5.28 -8.03
N THR A 66 -1.23 4.01 -8.39
CA THR A 66 0.04 3.39 -8.76
C THR A 66 -0.15 2.40 -9.90
N ILE A 67 0.86 2.34 -10.77
CA ILE A 67 1.01 1.35 -11.83
C ILE A 67 2.42 0.81 -11.72
N SER A 68 2.57 -0.51 -11.63
CA SER A 68 3.87 -1.15 -11.45
C SER A 68 3.95 -2.46 -12.23
N PHE A 69 4.96 -2.57 -13.08
CA PHE A 69 5.19 -3.77 -13.89
C PHE A 69 5.99 -4.82 -13.13
N SER A 70 5.67 -6.09 -13.36
CA SER A 70 6.55 -7.19 -12.94
C SER A 70 7.89 -7.11 -13.68
N PRO A 71 8.99 -7.61 -13.08
CA PRO A 71 10.31 -7.54 -13.72
C PRO A 71 10.39 -8.19 -15.11
N ASN A 72 9.58 -9.20 -15.39
CA ASN A 72 9.50 -9.83 -16.71
C ASN A 72 8.53 -9.12 -17.67
N GLY A 73 7.84 -8.07 -17.22
CA GLY A 73 6.88 -7.31 -18.04
C GLY A 73 5.54 -8.01 -18.34
N GLU A 74 5.31 -9.23 -17.84
CA GLU A 74 4.09 -9.99 -18.16
C GLU A 74 2.86 -9.57 -17.35
N TYR A 75 3.07 -8.96 -16.17
CA TYR A 75 2.00 -8.55 -15.26
C TYR A 75 2.14 -7.10 -14.84
N VAL A 76 1.00 -6.48 -14.55
CA VAL A 76 0.91 -5.09 -14.09
C VAL A 76 0.07 -5.04 -12.83
N MET A 77 0.64 -4.51 -11.77
CA MET A 77 -0.08 -4.21 -10.54
C MET A 77 -0.61 -2.78 -10.60
N ILE A 78 -1.92 -2.63 -10.43
CA ILE A 78 -2.61 -1.35 -10.46
C ILE A 78 -3.34 -1.13 -9.16
N SER A 79 -3.16 0.05 -8.57
CA SER A 79 -3.91 0.49 -7.42
C SER A 79 -4.76 1.70 -7.78
N GLN A 80 -6.05 1.65 -7.46
CA GLN A 80 -7.02 2.70 -7.72
C GLN A 80 -7.63 3.20 -6.41
N ILE A 81 -7.86 4.51 -6.32
CA ILE A 81 -8.66 5.12 -5.26
C ILE A 81 -10.12 4.87 -5.56
N LYS A 82 -10.91 4.55 -4.53
CA LYS A 82 -12.35 4.32 -4.61
C LYS A 82 -13.08 5.25 -3.63
N LYS A 83 -14.40 5.35 -3.78
CA LYS A 83 -15.28 6.02 -2.80
C LYS A 83 -15.60 5.07 -1.63
N PRO A 84 -16.02 5.62 -0.47
CA PRO A 84 -16.27 7.03 -0.18
C PRO A 84 -14.98 7.81 0.13
N PHE A 85 -14.99 9.12 -0.12
CA PHE A 85 -13.93 10.03 0.34
C PHE A 85 -14.19 10.48 1.78
N SER A 86 -13.22 11.18 2.37
CA SER A 86 -13.32 11.68 3.75
C SER A 86 -12.85 13.12 3.83
N TYR A 87 -13.44 13.87 4.75
CA TYR A 87 -13.02 15.22 5.13
C TYR A 87 -12.08 15.24 6.33
N LEU A 88 -11.84 14.06 6.94
CA LEU A 88 -11.05 13.92 8.17
C LEU A 88 -9.62 13.46 7.92
N VAL A 89 -9.37 12.83 6.76
CA VAL A 89 -8.08 12.22 6.44
C VAL A 89 -7.66 12.52 5.01
N THR A 90 -6.37 12.40 4.75
CA THR A 90 -5.79 12.59 3.41
C THR A 90 -6.18 11.45 2.45
N TYR A 91 -6.09 11.71 1.15
CA TYR A 91 -6.40 10.74 0.09
C TYR A 91 -5.60 9.42 0.20
N SER A 92 -4.47 9.43 0.90
CA SER A 92 -3.68 8.21 1.14
C SER A 92 -4.38 7.17 2.02
N ARG A 93 -5.46 7.59 2.70
CA ARG A 93 -6.31 6.74 3.54
C ARG A 93 -7.68 6.46 2.94
N PHE A 94 -7.98 6.98 1.75
CA PHE A 94 -9.21 6.66 1.03
C PHE A 94 -9.23 5.19 0.62
N PRO A 95 -10.41 4.63 0.38
CA PRO A 95 -10.54 3.25 -0.08
C PRO A 95 -9.68 3.03 -1.30
N THR A 96 -9.02 1.88 -1.35
CA THR A 96 -8.11 1.54 -2.43
C THR A 96 -8.30 0.09 -2.84
N GLU A 97 -8.43 -0.14 -4.13
CA GLU A 97 -8.45 -1.45 -4.74
C GLU A 97 -7.15 -1.69 -5.50
N THR A 98 -6.50 -2.83 -5.24
CA THR A 98 -5.25 -3.20 -5.92
C THR A 98 -5.42 -4.53 -6.62
N ASN A 99 -5.24 -4.51 -7.93
CA ASN A 99 -5.44 -5.64 -8.82
C ASN A 99 -4.18 -5.95 -9.62
N ILE A 100 -4.05 -7.20 -10.06
CA ILE A 100 -3.07 -7.64 -11.05
C ILE A 100 -3.79 -7.89 -12.38
N TYR A 101 -3.17 -7.41 -13.43
CA TYR A 101 -3.57 -7.63 -14.81
C TYR A 101 -2.41 -8.24 -15.61
N THR A 102 -2.71 -8.90 -16.71
CA THR A 102 -1.70 -9.22 -17.71
C THR A 102 -1.24 -7.95 -18.43
N LYS A 103 -0.11 -8.00 -19.14
CA LYS A 103 0.36 -6.90 -19.99
C LYS A 103 -0.64 -6.50 -21.08
N ASP A 104 -1.60 -7.37 -21.39
CA ASP A 104 -2.63 -7.13 -22.42
C ASP A 104 -3.95 -6.59 -21.82
N GLY A 105 -4.03 -6.49 -20.47
CA GLY A 105 -5.14 -5.87 -19.74
C GLY A 105 -6.14 -6.86 -19.15
N ASP A 106 -5.90 -8.16 -19.27
CA ASP A 106 -6.80 -9.16 -18.69
C ASP A 106 -6.62 -9.21 -17.17
N PHE A 107 -7.72 -9.25 -16.44
CA PHE A 107 -7.71 -9.37 -14.99
C PHE A 107 -7.16 -10.74 -14.55
N VAL A 108 -6.24 -10.73 -13.60
CA VAL A 108 -5.64 -11.95 -13.04
C VAL A 108 -6.10 -12.19 -11.61
N SER A 109 -5.94 -11.20 -10.72
CA SER A 109 -6.23 -11.37 -9.30
C SER A 109 -6.49 -10.03 -8.62
N ASN A 110 -7.40 -10.03 -7.64
CA ASN A 110 -7.49 -8.94 -6.67
C ASN A 110 -6.54 -9.22 -5.51
N LEU A 111 -5.57 -8.33 -5.29
CA LEU A 111 -4.62 -8.46 -4.19
C LEU A 111 -5.18 -7.93 -2.88
N LEU A 112 -5.92 -6.81 -2.96
CA LEU A 112 -6.27 -6.06 -1.78
C LEU A 112 -7.41 -5.08 -2.04
N ASN A 113 -8.38 -5.08 -1.12
CA ASN A 113 -9.39 -4.03 -0.97
C ASN A 113 -9.22 -3.39 0.40
N VAL A 114 -8.80 -2.13 0.43
CA VAL A 114 -8.65 -1.36 1.66
C VAL A 114 -9.87 -0.47 1.80
N PRO A 115 -10.62 -0.55 2.92
CA PRO A 115 -11.70 0.40 3.18
C PRO A 115 -11.16 1.78 3.55
N LEU A 116 -12.04 2.77 3.70
CA LEU A 116 -11.69 4.07 4.26
C LEU A 116 -11.10 3.89 5.67
N ILE A 117 -9.95 4.53 5.92
CA ILE A 117 -9.23 4.45 7.18
C ILE A 117 -9.22 5.83 7.83
N GLU A 118 -10.24 6.16 8.57
CA GLU A 118 -10.27 7.42 9.33
C GLU A 118 -9.48 7.30 10.64
N GLU A 119 -9.45 6.10 11.22
CA GLU A 119 -8.78 5.83 12.47
C GLU A 119 -7.67 4.79 12.33
N LEU A 120 -6.58 5.00 13.04
CA LEU A 120 -5.50 4.05 13.27
C LEU A 120 -5.15 4.05 14.76
N PRO A 121 -4.54 2.99 15.28
CA PRO A 121 -3.98 3.00 16.62
C PRO A 121 -3.06 4.21 16.84
N LYS A 122 -2.96 4.68 18.07
CA LYS A 122 -2.13 5.85 18.40
C LYS A 122 -0.64 5.54 18.28
N GLY A 123 0.13 6.52 17.82
CA GLY A 123 1.59 6.45 17.74
C GLY A 123 2.13 6.46 16.30
N PHE A 124 3.40 6.85 16.16
CA PHE A 124 4.04 7.04 14.85
C PHE A 124 4.26 5.74 14.08
N MET A 125 4.34 4.61 14.78
CA MET A 125 4.57 3.30 14.17
C MET A 125 3.26 2.50 13.99
N SER A 126 2.11 3.14 14.16
CA SER A 126 0.81 2.52 13.88
C SER A 126 0.63 2.30 12.39
N VAL A 127 0.10 1.13 12.03
CA VAL A 127 -0.21 0.74 10.66
C VAL A 127 -1.58 0.07 10.61
N ARG A 128 -2.19 0.00 9.44
CA ARG A 128 -3.43 -0.76 9.29
C ARG A 128 -3.17 -2.26 9.43
N THR A 129 -4.20 -3.00 9.75
CA THR A 129 -4.21 -4.47 9.73
C THR A 129 -4.25 -5.01 8.29
N GLY A 130 -4.00 -6.31 8.15
CA GLY A 130 -4.02 -7.02 6.86
C GLY A 130 -2.80 -6.77 5.98
N LYS A 131 -2.87 -7.27 4.75
CA LYS A 131 -1.77 -7.20 3.78
C LYS A 131 -1.48 -5.75 3.40
N ARG A 132 -0.21 -5.33 3.41
CA ARG A 132 0.25 -3.97 3.05
C ARG A 132 1.60 -4.00 2.34
N SER A 133 2.01 -2.88 1.74
CA SER A 133 3.35 -2.71 1.13
C SER A 133 3.67 -3.77 0.08
N PHE A 134 2.77 -3.95 -0.89
CA PHE A 134 3.04 -4.83 -2.02
C PHE A 134 4.13 -4.27 -2.91
N ASN A 135 5.13 -5.10 -3.24
CA ASN A 135 6.21 -4.77 -4.14
C ASN A 135 6.62 -5.99 -4.99
N TRP A 136 6.97 -5.75 -6.24
CA TRP A 136 7.59 -6.77 -7.07
C TRP A 136 8.99 -7.11 -6.54
N ARG A 137 9.34 -8.39 -6.60
CA ARG A 137 10.69 -8.87 -6.35
C ARG A 137 11.53 -8.68 -7.61
N PRO A 138 12.56 -7.82 -7.60
CA PRO A 138 13.37 -7.56 -8.80
C PRO A 138 14.25 -8.74 -9.22
N ASP A 139 14.52 -9.68 -8.31
CA ASP A 139 15.31 -10.90 -8.55
C ASP A 139 14.50 -12.05 -9.15
N LYS A 140 13.19 -11.88 -9.33
CA LYS A 140 12.26 -12.88 -9.90
C LYS A 140 11.38 -12.25 -10.98
N GLY A 141 11.03 -13.04 -12.00
CA GLY A 141 10.24 -12.56 -13.14
C GLY A 141 8.87 -12.01 -12.75
N ALA A 142 8.14 -12.71 -11.88
CA ALA A 142 6.81 -12.30 -11.43
C ALA A 142 6.52 -12.89 -10.04
N SER A 143 7.04 -12.23 -9.02
CA SER A 143 6.79 -12.57 -7.62
C SER A 143 6.63 -11.28 -6.83
N LEU A 144 5.64 -11.23 -5.96
CA LEU A 144 5.37 -10.10 -5.07
C LEU A 144 5.86 -10.40 -3.66
N THR A 145 6.17 -9.33 -2.92
CA THR A 145 6.20 -9.36 -1.47
C THR A 145 5.12 -8.48 -0.90
N TYR A 146 4.67 -8.79 0.31
CA TYR A 146 3.80 -7.97 1.12
C TYR A 146 4.07 -8.18 2.60
N VAL A 147 3.54 -7.31 3.44
CA VAL A 147 3.80 -7.30 4.90
C VAL A 147 2.48 -7.40 5.66
N ILE A 148 2.49 -8.16 6.77
CA ILE A 148 1.41 -8.19 7.75
C ILE A 148 1.96 -7.76 9.11
N ALA A 149 1.20 -6.89 9.80
CA ALA A 149 1.52 -6.50 11.17
C ALA A 149 1.06 -7.57 12.16
N LEU A 150 1.99 -8.12 12.95
CA LEU A 150 1.72 -9.17 13.94
C LEU A 150 1.19 -8.61 15.27
N ASP A 151 1.36 -7.30 15.50
CA ASP A 151 0.84 -6.57 16.65
C ASP A 151 -0.51 -5.91 16.38
N SER A 152 -1.25 -6.37 15.36
CA SER A 152 -2.52 -5.78 14.90
C SER A 152 -2.38 -4.31 14.46
N GLY A 153 -1.17 -3.89 14.11
CA GLY A 153 -0.85 -2.51 13.71
C GLY A 153 -0.77 -1.51 14.87
N ASP A 154 -0.93 -1.96 16.10
CA ASP A 154 -0.84 -1.13 17.30
C ASP A 154 0.54 -1.23 17.95
N PRO A 155 1.34 -0.14 17.94
CA PRO A 155 2.67 -0.13 18.54
C PRO A 155 2.67 -0.32 20.06
N SER A 156 1.54 -0.17 20.75
CA SER A 156 1.42 -0.39 22.20
C SER A 156 1.39 -1.89 22.56
N ASN A 157 1.01 -2.76 21.62
CA ASN A 157 1.01 -4.20 21.82
C ASN A 157 2.44 -4.72 21.95
N LYS A 158 2.68 -5.53 22.98
CA LYS A 158 3.97 -6.17 23.22
C LYS A 158 4.01 -7.52 22.47
N VAL A 159 4.89 -7.62 21.51
CA VAL A 159 5.10 -8.82 20.68
C VAL A 159 6.59 -9.01 20.41
N ASP A 160 7.03 -10.23 20.17
CA ASP A 160 8.43 -10.53 19.83
C ASP A 160 8.80 -10.00 18.44
N PHE A 161 7.88 -10.16 17.49
CA PHE A 161 8.02 -9.67 16.11
C PHE A 161 6.81 -8.82 15.75
N ARG A 162 7.07 -7.66 15.14
CA ARG A 162 6.00 -6.72 14.77
C ARG A 162 5.48 -6.89 13.37
N ASP A 163 6.33 -7.31 12.44
CA ASP A 163 5.95 -7.51 11.05
C ASP A 163 6.44 -8.85 10.52
N GLU A 164 5.66 -9.41 9.61
CA GLU A 164 6.02 -10.59 8.84
C GLU A 164 5.90 -10.30 7.36
N VAL A 165 6.95 -10.62 6.60
CA VAL A 165 7.05 -10.43 5.16
C VAL A 165 6.72 -11.75 4.47
N TYR A 166 5.86 -11.70 3.47
CA TYR A 166 5.41 -12.83 2.69
C TYR A 166 5.80 -12.67 1.22
N GLU A 167 6.09 -13.77 0.58
CA GLU A 167 6.21 -13.89 -0.87
C GLU A 167 4.91 -14.45 -1.46
N LEU A 168 4.44 -13.86 -2.55
CA LEU A 168 3.24 -14.27 -3.27
C LEU A 168 3.58 -14.45 -4.75
N ASN A 169 3.45 -15.67 -5.24
CA ASN A 169 3.68 -16.03 -6.63
C ASN A 169 2.36 -16.13 -7.40
N TYR A 170 2.43 -16.23 -8.73
CA TYR A 170 1.27 -16.53 -9.56
C TYR A 170 0.49 -17.74 -8.98
N PRO A 171 -0.84 -17.70 -8.97
CA PRO A 171 -1.76 -16.73 -9.51
C PRO A 171 -2.04 -15.50 -8.61
N PHE A 172 -1.13 -15.14 -7.70
CA PHE A 172 -1.19 -13.98 -6.80
C PHE A 172 -2.39 -14.00 -5.84
N SER A 173 -2.75 -15.18 -5.39
CA SER A 173 -3.88 -15.43 -4.48
C SER A 173 -3.43 -16.15 -3.20
N GLY A 174 -4.28 -16.18 -2.18
CA GLY A 174 -4.00 -16.83 -0.91
C GLY A 174 -3.06 -16.04 0.00
N GLN A 175 -2.42 -16.75 0.95
CA GLN A 175 -1.55 -16.15 1.96
C GLN A 175 -0.11 -15.96 1.49
N GLY A 176 0.37 -16.78 0.57
CA GLY A 176 1.78 -16.77 0.19
C GLY A 176 2.67 -17.48 1.21
N LYS A 177 3.99 -17.39 0.99
CA LYS A 177 5.03 -18.02 1.82
C LYS A 177 5.70 -16.98 2.71
N SER A 178 5.75 -17.23 4.03
CA SER A 178 6.54 -16.41 4.96
C SER A 178 8.02 -16.45 4.61
N ILE A 179 8.65 -15.27 4.56
CA ILE A 179 10.09 -15.14 4.26
C ILE A 179 10.86 -14.69 5.50
N LEU A 180 10.31 -13.72 6.25
CA LEU A 180 11.03 -13.00 7.28
C LEU A 180 10.06 -12.43 8.31
N LYS A 181 10.47 -12.48 9.60
CA LYS A 181 9.85 -11.68 10.67
C LYS A 181 10.83 -10.63 11.14
N THR A 182 10.33 -9.40 11.41
CA THR A 182 11.14 -8.30 11.92
C THR A 182 10.71 -7.91 13.33
N ILE A 183 11.68 -7.57 14.17
CA ILE A 183 11.44 -7.16 15.56
C ILE A 183 10.69 -5.82 15.61
N ASN A 184 11.04 -4.90 14.71
CA ASN A 184 10.41 -3.60 14.55
C ASN A 184 9.54 -3.58 13.27
N ARG A 185 9.06 -2.38 12.87
CA ARG A 185 8.35 -2.22 11.59
C ARG A 185 9.29 -2.43 10.42
N PHE A 186 8.94 -3.36 9.55
CA PHE A 186 9.63 -3.56 8.29
C PHE A 186 9.68 -2.26 7.47
N SER A 187 10.86 -1.88 7.00
CA SER A 187 11.07 -0.65 6.26
C SER A 187 11.54 -0.86 4.82
N GLY A 188 12.04 -2.04 4.48
CA GLY A 188 12.47 -2.35 3.12
C GLY A 188 13.30 -3.63 3.05
N ILE A 189 13.58 -4.06 1.81
CA ILE A 189 14.43 -5.20 1.49
C ILE A 189 15.18 -4.93 0.19
N ASP A 190 16.48 -5.08 0.22
CA ASP A 190 17.36 -5.04 -0.94
C ASP A 190 17.67 -6.46 -1.38
N TRP A 191 17.27 -6.79 -2.59
CA TRP A 191 17.44 -8.10 -3.18
C TRP A 191 18.81 -8.19 -3.85
N GLY A 192 19.64 -9.12 -3.38
CA GLY A 192 20.93 -9.42 -3.97
C GLY A 192 20.85 -10.51 -5.04
N THR A 193 21.98 -11.16 -5.27
CA THR A 193 22.03 -12.30 -6.21
C THR A 193 21.33 -13.53 -5.63
N LYS A 194 20.65 -14.26 -6.47
CA LYS A 194 19.84 -15.51 -6.35
C LYS A 194 19.46 -16.07 -4.97
N ASN A 195 20.25 -15.87 -3.91
CA ASN A 195 20.05 -16.55 -2.64
C ASN A 195 20.18 -15.63 -1.41
N MET A 196 20.36 -14.32 -1.59
CA MET A 196 20.60 -13.41 -0.47
C MET A 196 19.91 -12.07 -0.65
N ALA A 197 19.33 -11.56 0.43
CA ALA A 197 18.83 -10.19 0.52
C ALA A 197 19.22 -9.55 1.86
N ILE A 198 19.12 -8.25 1.95
CA ILE A 198 19.24 -7.51 3.20
C ILE A 198 17.90 -6.84 3.46
N ALA A 199 17.26 -7.20 4.55
CA ALA A 199 16.03 -6.57 5.00
C ALA A 199 16.30 -5.59 6.13
N TYR A 200 15.43 -4.62 6.27
CA TYR A 200 15.57 -3.55 7.25
C TYR A 200 14.29 -3.39 8.04
N ASP A 201 14.44 -3.08 9.32
CA ASP A 201 13.35 -2.61 10.17
C ASP A 201 13.73 -1.31 10.89
N THR A 202 12.73 -0.56 11.33
CA THR A 202 12.92 0.68 12.07
C THR A 202 11.93 0.81 13.21
N TRP A 203 12.35 1.52 14.29
CA TRP A 203 11.48 1.90 15.38
C TRP A 203 11.65 3.38 15.74
N TRP A 204 10.59 4.14 15.53
CA TRP A 204 10.64 5.60 15.63
C TRP A 204 11.08 6.11 17.02
N ASN A 205 10.51 5.55 18.09
CA ASN A 205 10.74 6.06 19.45
C ASN A 205 12.19 5.92 19.90
N THR A 206 12.87 4.87 19.49
CA THR A 206 14.27 4.60 19.84
C THR A 206 15.25 5.00 18.75
N ARG A 207 14.74 5.40 17.56
CA ARG A 207 15.53 5.65 16.36
C ARG A 207 16.38 4.45 15.91
N ASN A 208 16.09 3.27 16.44
CA ASN A 208 16.79 2.05 16.06
C ASN A 208 16.42 1.61 14.65
N ARG A 209 17.43 1.18 13.93
CA ARG A 209 17.32 0.47 12.67
C ARG A 209 18.11 -0.83 12.77
N LYS A 210 17.52 -1.94 12.35
CA LYS A 210 18.19 -3.24 12.26
C LYS A 210 18.26 -3.69 10.82
N SER A 211 19.35 -4.41 10.49
CA SER A 211 19.55 -5.04 9.19
C SER A 211 19.63 -6.53 9.38
N TYR A 212 19.00 -7.28 8.48
CA TYR A 212 18.91 -8.73 8.52
C TYR A 212 19.46 -9.31 7.22
N ALA A 213 20.47 -10.17 7.30
CA ALA A 213 20.86 -10.99 6.16
C ALA A 213 19.84 -12.13 6.00
N VAL A 214 19.17 -12.20 4.87
CA VAL A 214 18.16 -13.19 4.54
C VAL A 214 18.74 -14.15 3.51
N SER A 215 18.85 -15.45 3.85
CA SER A 215 19.27 -16.51 2.94
C SER A 215 18.06 -17.34 2.52
N TYR A 216 17.93 -17.60 1.21
CA TYR A 216 16.82 -18.40 0.66
C TYR A 216 17.12 -19.89 0.55
N THR A 217 18.38 -20.28 0.68
CA THR A 217 18.79 -21.69 0.62
C THR A 217 18.47 -22.46 1.88
N HIS A 218 18.38 -21.75 3.02
CA HIS A 218 17.98 -22.31 4.30
C HIS A 218 16.88 -21.43 4.88
N LEU A 219 15.64 -21.94 4.92
CA LEU A 219 14.47 -21.32 5.55
C LEU A 219 14.58 -21.34 7.08
N THR A 220 15.72 -20.96 7.62
CA THR A 220 15.87 -20.66 9.02
C THR A 220 15.76 -19.18 9.21
N LEU A 221 14.94 -18.77 10.19
CA LEU A 221 14.83 -17.39 10.64
C LEU A 221 16.22 -16.73 10.72
N PRO A 222 16.36 -15.47 10.32
CA PRO A 222 17.64 -14.78 10.41
C PRO A 222 18.12 -14.79 11.84
N THR A 223 19.20 -15.53 12.08
CA THR A 223 19.73 -15.78 13.40
C THR A 223 20.59 -14.67 13.97
N LYS A 224 20.83 -13.59 13.21
CA LYS A 224 21.57 -12.41 13.73
C LYS A 224 21.08 -11.12 13.11
N ALA A 225 20.63 -10.20 13.97
CA ALA A 225 20.63 -8.79 13.62
C ALA A 225 22.10 -8.34 13.55
N LEU A 226 22.52 -7.81 12.41
CA LEU A 226 23.79 -7.10 12.31
C LEU A 226 23.58 -5.73 12.97
N VAL A 227 24.35 -5.46 14.01
CA VAL A 227 24.33 -4.19 14.74
C VAL A 227 25.09 -3.13 13.96
#